data_8732bf6b6f39a4c6987f1bbe51c2e4ca
#
_entry.id   8732bf6b6f39a4c6987f1bbe51c2e4ca
#
_cell.length_a   1.000
_cell.length_b   1.000
_cell.length_c   1.000
_cell.angle_alpha   90.00
_cell.angle_beta   90.00
_cell.angle_gamma   90.00
#
_symmetry.space_group_name_H-M   'P 1'
#
loop_
_entity.id
_entity.type
_entity.pdbx_description
1 polymer ?
#
loop_
_entity_poly.entity_id
_entity_poly.type
_entity_poly.pdbx_seq_one_letter_code
_entity_poly.pdbx_strand_id
1 'polypeptide(L)'
;MDEFSFKDVINGSENYWNEKGKKLESKENPKVYFLGGQSGAGKSKLKDRIGKENLVIDVDEFRKYHPNYFGLYRKYGKESAKYTHNFASAVADELVKKSIENKVDVIVDGTLKSIKTPKERAEEYKKNGYSLEINTVVVKPEKSFLSNLMRYEELIEEKKIPRLAPKEIHDECVKNFPVTVSELYKTKLFDSIKLYNRENECIYDMSKTPNIDPKSVIEKEFTREWKKEEYIEYLNQWEKLISKMTSRNAEDIEIEIALNEKEILIKNITIENPEVNKKLKRESSEKEKFLDKKRKKNKSKELER
;
A
#
# COMPACT_ATOMS: atom_id res chain seq x y z
N MET A 1 -10.67 21.65 10.42
CA MET A 1 -11.81 20.71 10.42
C MET A 1 -12.15 20.45 8.98
N ASP A 2 -12.40 19.18 8.63
CA ASP A 2 -12.85 18.79 7.29
C ASP A 2 -14.26 19.33 7.12
N GLU A 3 -14.42 20.42 6.37
CA GLU A 3 -15.75 21.02 6.12
C GLU A 3 -16.44 20.22 5.01
N PHE A 4 -17.18 19.21 5.40
CA PHE A 4 -18.10 18.49 4.52
C PHE A 4 -19.40 18.18 5.27
N SER A 5 -20.50 18.09 4.54
CA SER A 5 -21.82 17.72 5.04
C SER A 5 -22.15 16.25 4.79
N PHE A 6 -23.14 15.72 5.50
CA PHE A 6 -23.67 14.40 5.19
C PHE A 6 -24.18 14.31 3.74
N LYS A 7 -24.74 15.37 3.19
CA LYS A 7 -25.16 15.45 1.79
C LYS A 7 -23.98 15.25 0.82
N ASP A 8 -22.80 15.78 1.14
CA ASP A 8 -21.59 15.58 0.33
C ASP A 8 -21.14 14.11 0.33
N VAL A 9 -21.27 13.44 1.49
CA VAL A 9 -20.98 11.99 1.61
C VAL A 9 -21.94 11.18 0.74
N ILE A 10 -23.24 11.46 0.81
CA ILE A 10 -24.25 10.79 -0.03
C ILE A 10 -23.95 11.03 -1.50
N ASN A 11 -23.70 12.28 -1.90
CA ASN A 11 -23.36 12.61 -3.29
C ASN A 11 -22.09 11.85 -3.75
N GLY A 12 -21.04 11.77 -2.94
CA GLY A 12 -19.82 11.05 -3.23
C GLY A 12 -20.08 9.54 -3.43
N SER A 13 -20.86 8.95 -2.54
CA SER A 13 -21.23 7.51 -2.64
C SER A 13 -22.13 7.23 -3.85
N GLU A 14 -23.09 8.09 -4.16
CA GLU A 14 -23.96 7.99 -5.33
C GLU A 14 -23.17 8.09 -6.64
N ASN A 15 -22.25 9.05 -6.74
CA ASN A 15 -21.42 9.22 -7.92
C ASN A 15 -20.60 7.95 -8.20
N TYR A 16 -19.95 7.39 -7.17
CA TYR A 16 -19.20 6.15 -7.31
C TYR A 16 -20.09 4.96 -7.62
N TRP A 17 -21.24 4.82 -6.93
CA TRP A 17 -22.21 3.76 -7.19
C TRP A 17 -22.73 3.79 -8.63
N ASN A 18 -23.10 4.96 -9.14
CA ASN A 18 -23.57 5.12 -10.52
C ASN A 18 -22.49 4.76 -11.55
N GLU A 19 -21.23 5.05 -11.24
CA GLU A 19 -20.08 4.75 -12.12
C GLU A 19 -19.75 3.25 -12.12
N LYS A 20 -19.68 2.62 -10.94
CA LYS A 20 -19.14 1.26 -10.73
C LYS A 20 -20.16 0.24 -10.27
N GLY A 21 -21.01 0.58 -9.31
CA GLY A 21 -21.92 -0.36 -8.65
C GLY A 21 -23.13 -0.76 -9.47
N LYS A 22 -23.72 0.21 -10.17
CA LYS A 22 -24.99 0.03 -10.92
C LYS A 22 -24.93 -1.04 -12.02
N LYS A 23 -23.72 -1.39 -12.46
CA LYS A 23 -23.47 -2.38 -13.51
C LYS A 23 -23.29 -3.80 -12.97
N LEU A 24 -23.19 -3.92 -11.65
CA LEU A 24 -22.93 -5.20 -11.01
C LEU A 24 -24.22 -5.99 -10.86
N GLU A 25 -24.10 -7.29 -11.04
CA GLU A 25 -25.21 -8.22 -10.88
C GLU A 25 -25.40 -8.60 -9.41
N SER A 26 -26.64 -8.64 -8.97
CA SER A 26 -27.00 -9.20 -7.66
C SER A 26 -26.69 -10.69 -7.60
N LYS A 27 -26.15 -11.16 -6.49
CA LYS A 27 -25.77 -12.55 -6.26
C LYS A 27 -26.65 -13.17 -5.16
N GLU A 28 -27.02 -14.42 -5.34
CA GLU A 28 -27.71 -15.19 -4.31
C GLU A 28 -26.83 -15.44 -3.09
N ASN A 29 -25.55 -15.74 -3.33
CA ASN A 29 -24.53 -15.99 -2.32
C ASN A 29 -23.36 -15.00 -2.51
N PRO A 30 -23.53 -13.72 -2.13
CA PRO A 30 -22.54 -12.70 -2.37
C PRO A 30 -21.28 -12.90 -1.51
N LYS A 31 -20.15 -12.38 -2.00
CA LYS A 31 -18.84 -12.53 -1.36
C LYS A 31 -18.20 -11.19 -1.07
N VAL A 32 -17.44 -11.15 0.02
CA VAL A 32 -16.54 -10.04 0.31
C VAL A 32 -15.11 -10.54 0.40
N TYR A 33 -14.24 -9.89 -0.38
CA TYR A 33 -12.81 -10.11 -0.39
C TYR A 33 -12.12 -8.97 0.35
N PHE A 34 -11.60 -9.23 1.54
CA PHE A 34 -10.78 -8.29 2.27
C PHE A 34 -9.34 -8.39 1.77
N LEU A 35 -8.87 -7.34 1.10
CA LEU A 35 -7.48 -7.24 0.69
C LEU A 35 -6.64 -6.60 1.79
N GLY A 36 -5.45 -7.13 1.99
CA GLY A 36 -4.51 -6.64 2.99
C GLY A 36 -3.08 -6.56 2.48
N GLY A 37 -2.24 -5.89 3.27
CA GLY A 37 -0.83 -5.70 3.00
C GLY A 37 -0.44 -4.23 2.96
N GLN A 38 0.80 -3.95 3.32
CA GLN A 38 1.36 -2.60 3.40
C GLN A 38 1.34 -1.88 2.03
N SER A 39 1.46 -0.55 2.07
CA SER A 39 1.60 0.25 0.85
C SER A 39 2.81 -0.25 0.04
N GLY A 40 2.65 -0.41 -1.27
CA GLY A 40 3.70 -0.95 -2.14
C GLY A 40 3.80 -2.49 -2.16
N ALA A 41 2.98 -3.23 -1.43
CA ALA A 41 3.02 -4.70 -1.41
C ALA A 41 2.62 -5.35 -2.76
N GLY A 42 1.90 -4.65 -3.64
CA GLY A 42 1.49 -5.19 -4.94
C GLY A 42 0.07 -5.74 -4.98
N LYS A 43 -0.84 -5.27 -4.11
CA LYS A 43 -2.26 -5.68 -4.04
C LYS A 43 -3.02 -5.57 -5.36
N SER A 44 -2.61 -4.67 -6.26
CA SER A 44 -3.30 -4.46 -7.55
C SER A 44 -3.38 -5.73 -8.39
N LYS A 45 -2.30 -6.52 -8.47
CA LYS A 45 -2.31 -7.81 -9.19
C LYS A 45 -3.30 -8.81 -8.59
N LEU A 46 -3.42 -8.82 -7.26
CA LEU A 46 -4.37 -9.68 -6.57
C LEU A 46 -5.82 -9.23 -6.81
N LYS A 47 -6.06 -7.92 -6.83
CA LYS A 47 -7.35 -7.34 -7.17
C LYS A 47 -7.79 -7.71 -8.60
N ASP A 48 -6.89 -7.60 -9.57
CA ASP A 48 -7.14 -8.00 -10.96
C ASP A 48 -7.48 -9.50 -11.09
N ARG A 49 -6.86 -10.35 -10.27
CA ARG A 49 -7.12 -11.80 -10.22
C ARG A 49 -8.48 -12.14 -9.63
N ILE A 50 -8.95 -11.41 -8.62
CA ILE A 50 -10.28 -11.62 -8.01
C ILE A 50 -11.38 -11.28 -9.01
N GLY A 51 -11.15 -10.28 -9.87
CA GLY A 51 -12.07 -9.93 -10.96
C GLY A 51 -12.58 -8.49 -10.88
N LYS A 52 -12.99 -8.00 -12.03
CA LYS A 52 -13.48 -6.61 -12.21
C LYS A 52 -14.99 -6.47 -11.94
N GLU A 53 -15.69 -7.58 -11.76
CA GLU A 53 -17.12 -7.66 -11.50
C GLU A 53 -17.49 -7.42 -10.03
N ASN A 54 -16.55 -6.94 -9.25
CA ASN A 54 -16.74 -6.64 -7.82
C ASN A 54 -16.81 -5.14 -7.57
N LEU A 55 -17.63 -4.71 -6.61
CA LEU A 55 -17.58 -3.36 -6.09
C LEU A 55 -16.29 -3.18 -5.29
N VAL A 56 -15.44 -2.25 -5.69
CA VAL A 56 -14.20 -1.96 -4.95
C VAL A 56 -14.46 -0.86 -3.92
N ILE A 57 -14.26 -1.16 -2.66
CA ILE A 57 -14.32 -0.18 -1.55
C ILE A 57 -12.87 0.13 -1.12
N ASP A 58 -12.33 1.23 -1.66
CA ASP A 58 -11.00 1.76 -1.40
C ASP A 58 -11.12 3.19 -0.89
N VAL A 59 -10.86 3.41 0.39
CA VAL A 59 -10.97 4.73 1.04
C VAL A 59 -10.10 5.80 0.34
N ASP A 60 -8.94 5.41 -0.19
CA ASP A 60 -8.06 6.35 -0.88
C ASP A 60 -8.66 6.83 -2.22
N GLU A 61 -9.44 5.99 -2.89
CA GLU A 61 -10.11 6.36 -4.14
C GLU A 61 -11.25 7.37 -3.91
N PHE A 62 -11.88 7.35 -2.74
CA PHE A 62 -13.03 8.22 -2.44
C PHE A 62 -12.63 9.64 -2.05
N ARG A 63 -11.35 9.90 -1.73
CA ARG A 63 -10.85 11.25 -1.41
C ARG A 63 -11.14 12.27 -2.50
N LYS A 64 -11.14 11.88 -3.76
CA LYS A 64 -11.42 12.74 -4.92
C LYS A 64 -12.84 13.31 -4.96
N TYR A 65 -13.78 12.68 -4.24
CA TYR A 65 -15.16 13.15 -4.16
C TYR A 65 -15.38 14.20 -3.05
N HIS A 66 -14.35 14.47 -2.25
CA HIS A 66 -14.43 15.54 -1.23
C HIS A 66 -14.68 16.90 -1.90
N PRO A 67 -15.66 17.70 -1.43
CA PRO A 67 -16.05 18.93 -2.11
C PRO A 67 -14.91 19.94 -2.31
N ASN A 68 -13.95 19.95 -1.40
CA ASN A 68 -12.76 20.81 -1.48
C ASN A 68 -11.46 20.01 -1.74
N TYR A 69 -11.49 18.88 -2.46
CA TYR A 69 -10.33 18.02 -2.65
C TYR A 69 -9.11 18.76 -3.20
N PHE A 70 -9.29 19.53 -4.28
CA PHE A 70 -8.19 20.26 -4.91
C PHE A 70 -7.68 21.43 -4.07
N GLY A 71 -8.56 22.10 -3.31
CA GLY A 71 -8.16 23.15 -2.37
C GLY A 71 -7.29 22.60 -1.24
N LEU A 72 -7.70 21.48 -0.65
CA LEU A 72 -6.92 20.79 0.38
C LEU A 72 -5.58 20.29 -0.16
N TYR A 73 -5.56 19.74 -1.38
CA TYR A 73 -4.31 19.31 -1.99
C TYR A 73 -3.36 20.48 -2.27
N ARG A 74 -3.85 21.59 -2.82
CA ARG A 74 -3.02 22.80 -3.06
C ARG A 74 -2.46 23.37 -1.75
N LYS A 75 -3.23 23.31 -0.67
CA LYS A 75 -2.82 23.89 0.63
C LYS A 75 -1.85 22.98 1.40
N TYR A 76 -2.06 21.66 1.37
CA TYR A 76 -1.38 20.71 2.25
C TYR A 76 -0.53 19.67 1.49
N GLY A 77 -0.55 19.66 0.16
CA GLY A 77 0.20 18.72 -0.68
C GLY A 77 -0.06 17.27 -0.30
N LYS A 78 1.00 16.51 -0.06
CA LYS A 78 0.95 15.09 0.37
C LYS A 78 0.23 14.86 1.71
N GLU A 79 0.15 15.87 2.56
CA GLU A 79 -0.57 15.81 3.84
C GLU A 79 -2.10 15.93 3.70
N SER A 80 -2.62 16.29 2.51
CA SER A 80 -4.07 16.42 2.25
C SER A 80 -4.87 15.16 2.57
N ALA A 81 -4.19 13.99 2.55
CA ALA A 81 -4.79 12.71 2.94
C ALA A 81 -5.36 12.72 4.37
N LYS A 82 -4.76 13.46 5.30
CA LYS A 82 -5.25 13.60 6.68
C LYS A 82 -6.59 14.31 6.73
N TYR A 83 -6.77 15.34 5.89
CA TYR A 83 -7.95 16.22 5.85
C TYR A 83 -9.11 15.63 5.04
N THR A 84 -8.87 14.63 4.22
CA THR A 84 -9.91 13.97 3.42
C THR A 84 -10.31 12.59 3.96
N HIS A 85 -9.65 12.12 5.02
CA HIS A 85 -9.82 10.74 5.52
C HIS A 85 -11.25 10.48 6.05
N ASN A 86 -11.77 11.36 6.90
CA ASN A 86 -13.08 11.17 7.52
C ASN A 86 -14.19 11.14 6.47
N PHE A 87 -14.13 12.07 5.50
CA PHE A 87 -15.04 12.06 4.36
C PHE A 87 -14.99 10.75 3.58
N ALA A 88 -13.78 10.34 3.17
CA ALA A 88 -13.61 9.14 2.37
C ALA A 88 -14.04 7.86 3.12
N SER A 89 -13.83 7.81 4.43
CA SER A 89 -14.31 6.72 5.28
C SER A 89 -15.83 6.69 5.35
N ALA A 90 -16.49 7.85 5.51
CA ALA A 90 -17.94 7.92 5.52
C ALA A 90 -18.56 7.51 4.16
N VAL A 91 -17.93 7.88 3.03
CA VAL A 91 -18.34 7.40 1.70
C VAL A 91 -18.19 5.88 1.60
N ALA A 92 -17.10 5.31 2.13
CA ALA A 92 -16.91 3.87 2.17
C ALA A 92 -18.02 3.16 2.97
N ASP A 93 -18.43 3.72 4.11
CA ASP A 93 -19.49 3.13 4.95
C ASP A 93 -20.85 3.17 4.24
N GLU A 94 -21.17 4.24 3.50
CA GLU A 94 -22.38 4.28 2.66
C GLU A 94 -22.34 3.27 1.52
N LEU A 95 -21.15 3.05 0.93
CA LEU A 95 -20.98 2.03 -0.12
C LEU A 95 -21.08 0.59 0.42
N VAL A 96 -20.69 0.34 1.67
CA VAL A 96 -20.94 -0.93 2.36
C VAL A 96 -22.43 -1.19 2.42
N LYS A 97 -23.26 -0.23 2.89
CA LYS A 97 -24.71 -0.34 2.96
C LYS A 97 -25.33 -0.63 1.58
N LYS A 98 -24.92 0.15 0.57
CA LYS A 98 -25.42 -0.05 -0.82
C LYS A 98 -25.05 -1.42 -1.38
N SER A 99 -23.84 -1.92 -1.10
CA SER A 99 -23.44 -3.26 -1.56
C SER A 99 -24.30 -4.36 -0.93
N ILE A 100 -24.65 -4.22 0.35
CA ILE A 100 -25.52 -5.15 1.07
C ILE A 100 -26.94 -5.11 0.53
N GLU A 101 -27.51 -3.92 0.34
CA GLU A 101 -28.86 -3.74 -0.23
C GLU A 101 -29.00 -4.35 -1.61
N ASN A 102 -27.96 -4.29 -2.43
CA ASN A 102 -27.95 -4.77 -3.80
C ASN A 102 -27.36 -6.18 -3.95
N LYS A 103 -26.86 -6.80 -2.87
CA LYS A 103 -26.25 -8.14 -2.83
C LYS A 103 -25.18 -8.34 -3.89
N VAL A 104 -24.26 -7.39 -4.06
CA VAL A 104 -23.14 -7.48 -5.02
C VAL A 104 -21.89 -7.99 -4.33
N ASP A 105 -21.00 -8.63 -5.10
CA ASP A 105 -19.68 -9.02 -4.62
C ASP A 105 -18.81 -7.79 -4.39
N VAL A 106 -17.98 -7.82 -3.34
CA VAL A 106 -17.23 -6.65 -2.86
C VAL A 106 -15.76 -7.00 -2.66
N ILE A 107 -14.89 -6.07 -3.05
CA ILE A 107 -13.49 -6.02 -2.62
C ILE A 107 -13.33 -4.87 -1.64
N VAL A 108 -12.99 -5.14 -0.39
CA VAL A 108 -12.59 -4.13 0.60
C VAL A 108 -11.06 -4.02 0.56
N ASP A 109 -10.56 -2.96 -0.10
CA ASP A 109 -9.11 -2.71 -0.23
C ASP A 109 -8.60 -1.91 0.97
N GLY A 110 -7.65 -2.46 1.69
CA GLY A 110 -7.07 -1.85 2.87
C GLY A 110 -5.66 -2.35 3.19
N THR A 111 -5.15 -1.93 4.32
CA THR A 111 -3.81 -2.33 4.79
C THR A 111 -3.85 -3.41 5.86
N LEU A 112 -5.01 -3.67 6.46
CA LEU A 112 -5.15 -4.50 7.67
C LEU A 112 -4.19 -4.08 8.80
N LYS A 113 -3.95 -2.76 8.93
CA LYS A 113 -3.10 -2.19 9.99
C LYS A 113 -3.76 -2.27 11.37
N SER A 114 -5.08 -2.34 11.42
CA SER A 114 -5.90 -2.37 12.64
C SER A 114 -7.04 -3.34 12.47
N ILE A 115 -7.40 -4.05 13.53
CA ILE A 115 -8.48 -5.04 13.53
C ILE A 115 -9.88 -4.40 13.48
N LYS A 116 -10.05 -3.21 14.06
CA LYS A 116 -11.37 -2.61 14.31
C LYS A 116 -12.24 -2.57 13.06
N THR A 117 -11.87 -1.78 12.07
CA THR A 117 -12.68 -1.61 10.86
C THR A 117 -12.90 -2.88 10.05
N PRO A 118 -11.87 -3.72 9.77
CA PRO A 118 -12.10 -5.00 9.09
C PRO A 118 -13.04 -5.94 9.84
N LYS A 119 -12.95 -5.99 11.17
CA LYS A 119 -13.83 -6.82 12.00
C LYS A 119 -15.27 -6.32 11.96
N GLU A 120 -15.50 -5.03 12.21
CA GLU A 120 -16.84 -4.42 12.17
C GLU A 120 -17.51 -4.64 10.80
N ARG A 121 -16.82 -4.42 9.70
CA ARG A 121 -17.33 -4.69 8.34
C ARG A 121 -17.58 -6.17 8.09
N ALA A 122 -16.69 -7.05 8.57
CA ALA A 122 -16.88 -8.50 8.44
C ALA A 122 -18.13 -8.97 9.19
N GLU A 123 -18.35 -8.47 10.42
CA GLU A 123 -19.56 -8.78 11.20
C GLU A 123 -20.83 -8.30 10.49
N GLU A 124 -20.81 -7.09 9.91
CA GLU A 124 -21.94 -6.52 9.17
C GLU A 124 -22.26 -7.34 7.91
N TYR A 125 -21.26 -7.68 7.09
CA TYR A 125 -21.45 -8.52 5.90
C TYR A 125 -21.89 -9.94 6.27
N LYS A 126 -21.29 -10.56 7.30
CA LYS A 126 -21.68 -11.92 7.73
C LYS A 126 -23.13 -11.97 8.17
N LYS A 127 -23.60 -10.97 8.94
CA LYS A 127 -24.99 -10.81 9.37
C LYS A 127 -25.97 -10.74 8.18
N ASN A 128 -25.50 -10.23 7.04
CA ASN A 128 -26.29 -10.09 5.80
C ASN A 128 -26.07 -11.22 4.80
N GLY A 129 -25.49 -12.36 5.24
CA GLY A 129 -25.41 -13.59 4.45
C GLY A 129 -24.25 -13.66 3.46
N TYR A 130 -23.23 -12.80 3.61
CA TYR A 130 -22.05 -12.85 2.75
C TYR A 130 -21.05 -13.94 3.17
N SER A 131 -20.39 -14.56 2.21
CA SER A 131 -19.15 -15.30 2.43
C SER A 131 -17.98 -14.34 2.52
N LEU A 132 -17.07 -14.57 3.48
CA LEU A 132 -15.97 -13.65 3.79
C LEU A 132 -14.62 -14.30 3.51
N GLU A 133 -13.79 -13.66 2.70
CA GLU A 133 -12.44 -14.12 2.39
C GLU A 133 -11.41 -13.02 2.69
N ILE A 134 -10.30 -13.38 3.36
CA ILE A 134 -9.10 -12.53 3.42
C ILE A 134 -8.14 -13.01 2.34
N ASN A 135 -7.76 -12.10 1.46
CA ASN A 135 -6.72 -12.32 0.47
C ASN A 135 -5.67 -11.20 0.61
N THR A 136 -4.44 -11.55 0.94
CA THR A 136 -3.44 -10.53 1.26
C THR A 136 -2.09 -10.84 0.64
N VAL A 137 -1.35 -9.79 0.28
CA VAL A 137 -0.01 -9.88 -0.27
C VAL A 137 1.00 -9.67 0.85
N VAL A 138 1.87 -10.65 1.02
CA VAL A 138 2.96 -10.64 1.99
C VAL A 138 4.28 -10.47 1.24
N VAL A 139 5.00 -9.40 1.55
CA VAL A 139 6.25 -9.05 0.89
C VAL A 139 7.19 -8.43 1.90
N LYS A 140 8.48 -8.61 1.72
CA LYS A 140 9.51 -8.00 2.57
C LYS A 140 9.27 -6.50 2.74
N PRO A 141 9.34 -5.96 3.98
CA PRO A 141 9.10 -4.55 4.28
C PRO A 141 9.91 -3.60 3.39
N GLU A 142 11.17 -3.92 3.16
CA GLU A 142 12.09 -3.10 2.37
C GLU A 142 11.64 -3.00 0.91
N LYS A 143 11.16 -4.10 0.32
CA LYS A 143 10.64 -4.13 -1.07
C LYS A 143 9.36 -3.30 -1.21
N SER A 144 8.45 -3.39 -0.24
CA SER A 144 7.21 -2.62 -0.28
C SER A 144 7.44 -1.13 -0.07
N PHE A 145 8.38 -0.76 0.82
CA PHE A 145 8.76 0.63 1.02
C PHE A 145 9.34 1.26 -0.26
N LEU A 146 10.32 0.60 -0.89
CA LEU A 146 10.88 1.05 -2.16
C LEU A 146 9.80 1.17 -3.24
N SER A 147 8.89 0.20 -3.34
CA SER A 147 7.79 0.25 -4.31
C SER A 147 6.82 1.41 -4.04
N ASN A 148 6.64 1.81 -2.78
CA ASN A 148 5.85 2.98 -2.43
C ASN A 148 6.51 4.28 -2.94
N LEU A 149 7.84 4.40 -2.80
CA LEU A 149 8.61 5.51 -3.34
C LEU A 149 8.59 5.54 -4.88
N MET A 150 8.80 4.38 -5.51
CA MET A 150 8.74 4.26 -6.98
C MET A 150 7.39 4.70 -7.54
N ARG A 151 6.28 4.26 -6.93
CA ARG A 151 4.93 4.67 -7.33
C ARG A 151 4.73 6.18 -7.19
N TYR A 152 5.30 6.81 -6.17
CA TYR A 152 5.23 8.25 -5.99
C TYR A 152 5.89 8.99 -7.18
N GLU A 153 7.10 8.58 -7.58
CA GLU A 153 7.79 9.17 -8.74
C GLU A 153 7.05 8.90 -10.07
N GLU A 154 6.47 7.70 -10.24
CA GLU A 154 5.66 7.37 -11.42
C GLU A 154 4.42 8.26 -11.53
N LEU A 155 3.73 8.55 -10.42
CA LEU A 155 2.59 9.47 -10.42
C LEU A 155 3.00 10.91 -10.79
N ILE A 156 4.18 11.36 -10.37
CA ILE A 156 4.73 12.68 -10.77
C ILE A 156 4.98 12.70 -12.28
N GLU A 157 5.65 11.68 -12.83
CA GLU A 157 5.91 11.57 -14.28
C GLU A 157 4.62 11.59 -15.11
N GLU A 158 3.60 10.89 -14.61
CA GLU A 158 2.25 10.85 -15.24
C GLU A 158 1.44 12.12 -15.02
N LYS A 159 1.98 13.15 -14.37
CA LYS A 159 1.30 14.40 -13.99
C LYS A 159 -0.01 14.15 -13.22
N LYS A 160 -0.08 13.06 -12.47
CA LYS A 160 -1.15 12.73 -11.54
C LYS A 160 -0.84 13.29 -10.16
N ILE A 161 -1.87 13.34 -9.29
CA ILE A 161 -1.68 13.71 -7.89
C ILE A 161 -0.85 12.62 -7.21
N PRO A 162 0.40 12.90 -6.80
CA PRO A 162 1.25 11.90 -6.19
C PRO A 162 0.79 11.56 -4.78
N ARG A 163 0.81 10.27 -4.44
CA ARG A 163 0.46 9.75 -3.12
C ARG A 163 1.63 8.96 -2.56
N LEU A 164 2.09 9.35 -1.40
CA LEU A 164 3.15 8.67 -0.66
C LEU A 164 2.63 8.30 0.73
N ALA A 165 2.72 7.03 1.10
CA ALA A 165 2.54 6.66 2.49
C ALA A 165 3.83 7.02 3.25
N PRO A 166 3.77 7.88 4.29
CA PRO A 166 4.93 8.19 5.12
C PRO A 166 5.57 6.91 5.66
N LYS A 167 6.89 6.97 5.89
CA LYS A 167 7.64 5.79 6.38
C LYS A 167 7.09 5.26 7.69
N GLU A 168 6.75 6.16 8.61
CA GLU A 168 6.19 5.82 9.93
C GLU A 168 4.87 5.05 9.80
N ILE A 169 4.01 5.46 8.86
CA ILE A 169 2.73 4.78 8.59
C ILE A 169 2.96 3.42 7.92
N HIS A 170 3.96 3.34 7.02
CA HIS A 170 4.35 2.07 6.41
C HIS A 170 4.87 1.10 7.47
N ASP A 171 5.79 1.53 8.33
CA ASP A 171 6.43 0.71 9.37
C ASP A 171 5.40 0.28 10.43
N GLU A 172 4.48 1.16 10.81
CA GLU A 172 3.34 0.81 11.69
C GLU A 172 2.48 -0.28 11.06
N CYS A 173 2.21 -0.19 9.76
CA CYS A 173 1.46 -1.21 9.04
C CYS A 173 2.22 -2.55 9.05
N VAL A 174 3.51 -2.56 8.74
CA VAL A 174 4.37 -3.75 8.77
C VAL A 174 4.33 -4.42 10.14
N LYS A 175 4.44 -3.64 11.21
CA LYS A 175 4.41 -4.14 12.60
C LYS A 175 3.07 -4.77 12.98
N ASN A 176 1.98 -4.11 12.62
CA ASN A 176 0.66 -4.49 13.09
C ASN A 176 -0.03 -5.53 12.19
N PHE A 177 0.30 -5.58 10.91
CA PHE A 177 -0.34 -6.45 9.93
C PHE A 177 -0.35 -7.94 10.32
N PRO A 178 0.77 -8.58 10.75
CA PRO A 178 0.76 -9.97 11.17
C PRO A 178 -0.17 -10.23 12.35
N VAL A 179 -0.20 -9.30 13.32
CA VAL A 179 -1.04 -9.37 14.52
C VAL A 179 -2.51 -9.26 14.12
N THR A 180 -2.86 -8.27 13.31
CA THR A 180 -4.24 -8.06 12.84
C THR A 180 -4.78 -9.27 12.08
N VAL A 181 -3.98 -9.86 11.17
CA VAL A 181 -4.42 -11.06 10.43
C VAL A 181 -4.62 -12.26 11.37
N SER A 182 -3.75 -12.44 12.36
CA SER A 182 -3.92 -13.47 13.41
C SER A 182 -5.18 -13.26 14.23
N GLU A 183 -5.45 -12.03 14.65
CA GLU A 183 -6.66 -11.71 15.42
C GLU A 183 -7.92 -11.95 14.59
N LEU A 184 -7.94 -11.55 13.31
CA LEU A 184 -9.05 -11.84 12.40
C LEU A 184 -9.23 -13.35 12.19
N TYR A 185 -8.16 -14.12 12.04
CA TYR A 185 -8.20 -15.59 11.98
C TYR A 185 -8.85 -16.20 13.23
N LYS A 186 -8.55 -15.69 14.41
CA LYS A 186 -9.11 -16.15 15.69
C LYS A 186 -10.58 -15.84 15.87
N THR A 187 -11.11 -14.82 15.18
CA THR A 187 -12.56 -14.51 15.24
C THR A 187 -13.44 -15.59 14.63
N LYS A 188 -12.91 -16.44 13.74
CA LYS A 188 -13.65 -17.44 12.95
C LYS A 188 -14.79 -16.86 12.09
N LEU A 189 -14.73 -15.55 11.81
CA LEU A 189 -15.71 -14.88 10.92
C LEU A 189 -15.47 -15.23 9.45
N PHE A 190 -14.21 -15.44 9.08
CA PHE A 190 -13.80 -15.63 7.69
C PHE A 190 -13.86 -17.09 7.26
N ASP A 191 -14.47 -17.33 6.11
CA ASP A 191 -14.61 -18.65 5.51
C ASP A 191 -13.30 -19.09 4.83
N SER A 192 -12.45 -18.12 4.44
CA SER A 192 -11.15 -18.37 3.81
C SER A 192 -10.13 -17.27 4.17
N ILE A 193 -8.88 -17.68 4.40
CA ILE A 193 -7.73 -16.77 4.52
C ILE A 193 -6.62 -17.31 3.64
N LYS A 194 -6.14 -16.49 2.68
CA LYS A 194 -5.04 -16.83 1.79
C LYS A 194 -3.99 -15.73 1.79
N LEU A 195 -2.73 -16.13 1.87
CA LEU A 195 -1.58 -15.24 1.75
C LEU A 195 -0.85 -15.52 0.45
N TYR A 196 -0.47 -14.48 -0.24
CA TYR A 196 0.24 -14.54 -1.51
C TYR A 196 1.56 -13.79 -1.42
N ASN A 197 2.59 -14.28 -2.10
CA ASN A 197 3.82 -13.54 -2.28
C ASN A 197 3.66 -12.47 -3.39
N ARG A 198 4.73 -11.73 -3.69
CA ARG A 198 4.72 -10.67 -4.72
C ARG A 198 4.51 -11.22 -6.14
N GLU A 199 4.90 -12.45 -6.38
CA GLU A 199 4.73 -13.19 -7.64
C GLU A 199 3.30 -13.74 -7.81
N ASN A 200 2.43 -13.51 -6.80
CA ASN A 200 1.04 -13.97 -6.76
C ASN A 200 0.89 -15.49 -6.55
N GLU A 201 1.92 -16.13 -5.98
CA GLU A 201 1.87 -17.51 -5.55
C GLU A 201 1.24 -17.60 -4.15
N CYS A 202 0.34 -18.56 -3.95
CA CYS A 202 -0.29 -18.79 -2.65
C CYS A 202 0.70 -19.47 -1.69
N ILE A 203 1.15 -18.76 -0.66
CA ILE A 203 2.10 -19.24 0.36
C ILE A 203 1.41 -19.76 1.63
N TYR A 204 0.13 -19.48 1.79
CA TYR A 204 -0.72 -19.99 2.86
C TYR A 204 -2.16 -20.07 2.39
N ASP A 205 -2.83 -21.15 2.75
CA ASP A 205 -4.26 -21.37 2.52
C ASP A 205 -4.85 -22.03 3.76
N MET A 206 -5.74 -21.31 4.44
CA MET A 206 -6.38 -21.77 5.68
C MET A 206 -7.09 -23.11 5.49
N SER A 207 -7.64 -23.41 4.31
CA SER A 207 -8.32 -24.68 4.04
C SER A 207 -7.37 -25.88 4.05
N LYS A 208 -6.09 -25.66 3.71
CA LYS A 208 -5.04 -26.70 3.67
C LYS A 208 -4.30 -26.82 4.99
N THR A 209 -4.22 -25.73 5.75
CA THR A 209 -3.46 -25.64 6.99
C THR A 209 -4.28 -24.94 8.10
N PRO A 210 -5.45 -25.51 8.48
CA PRO A 210 -6.42 -24.83 9.36
C PRO A 210 -5.89 -24.56 10.78
N ASN A 211 -4.87 -25.28 11.23
CA ASN A 211 -4.29 -25.14 12.56
C ASN A 211 -3.04 -24.25 12.61
N ILE A 212 -2.60 -23.70 11.47
CA ILE A 212 -1.45 -22.80 11.41
C ILE A 212 -1.97 -21.36 11.48
N ASP A 213 -1.51 -20.60 12.48
CA ASP A 213 -1.79 -19.18 12.58
C ASP A 213 -1.06 -18.44 11.42
N PRO A 214 -1.79 -17.70 10.55
CA PRO A 214 -1.20 -16.98 9.41
C PRO A 214 -0.10 -16.00 9.81
N LYS A 215 -0.09 -15.51 11.06
CA LYS A 215 0.96 -14.63 11.58
C LYS A 215 2.35 -15.23 11.39
N SER A 216 2.52 -16.51 11.72
CA SER A 216 3.81 -17.19 11.61
C SER A 216 4.35 -17.24 10.18
N VAL A 217 3.45 -17.37 9.19
CA VAL A 217 3.81 -17.37 7.76
C VAL A 217 4.19 -15.96 7.30
N ILE A 218 3.46 -14.93 7.76
CA ILE A 218 3.76 -13.54 7.44
C ILE A 218 5.13 -13.15 8.01
N GLU A 219 5.37 -13.43 9.29
CA GLU A 219 6.64 -13.10 9.95
C GLU A 219 7.81 -13.84 9.29
N LYS A 220 7.63 -15.11 8.93
CA LYS A 220 8.64 -15.88 8.19
C LYS A 220 8.98 -15.24 6.84
N GLU A 221 7.97 -14.78 6.07
CA GLU A 221 8.22 -14.11 4.78
C GLU A 221 8.93 -12.77 4.98
N PHE A 222 8.58 -12.01 6.01
CA PHE A 222 9.22 -10.74 6.32
C PHE A 222 10.70 -10.90 6.67
N THR A 223 11.05 -11.96 7.40
CA THR A 223 12.41 -12.18 7.96
C THR A 223 13.26 -13.20 7.20
N ARG A 224 12.69 -13.90 6.19
CA ARG A 224 13.47 -14.85 5.41
C ARG A 224 14.70 -14.19 4.78
N GLU A 225 15.73 -14.97 4.56
CA GLU A 225 16.90 -14.52 3.82
C GLU A 225 16.55 -14.03 2.41
N TRP A 226 17.34 -13.12 1.91
CA TRP A 226 17.21 -12.62 0.55
C TRP A 226 17.81 -13.59 -0.45
N LYS A 227 17.08 -13.91 -1.52
CA LYS A 227 17.65 -14.59 -2.68
C LYS A 227 18.59 -13.62 -3.40
N LYS A 228 19.68 -14.12 -3.98
CA LYS A 228 20.69 -13.30 -4.67
C LYS A 228 20.04 -12.43 -5.76
N GLU A 229 19.22 -13.04 -6.61
CA GLU A 229 18.56 -12.38 -7.74
C GLU A 229 17.58 -11.31 -7.24
N GLU A 230 16.81 -11.62 -6.20
CA GLU A 230 15.89 -10.69 -5.57
C GLU A 230 16.60 -9.45 -5.00
N TYR A 231 17.76 -9.66 -4.40
CA TYR A 231 18.55 -8.56 -3.85
C TYR A 231 19.19 -7.69 -4.95
N ILE A 232 19.70 -8.30 -6.01
CA ILE A 232 20.24 -7.57 -7.16
C ILE A 232 19.15 -6.72 -7.81
N GLU A 233 17.95 -7.27 -8.00
CA GLU A 233 16.80 -6.52 -8.50
C GLU A 233 16.44 -5.35 -7.59
N TYR A 234 16.42 -5.56 -6.27
CA TYR A 234 16.15 -4.52 -5.29
C TYR A 234 17.15 -3.36 -5.39
N LEU A 235 18.44 -3.64 -5.54
CA LEU A 235 19.45 -2.61 -5.74
C LEU A 235 19.24 -1.83 -7.04
N ASN A 236 18.93 -2.53 -8.15
CA ASN A 236 18.65 -1.90 -9.43
C ASN A 236 17.41 -0.98 -9.37
N GLN A 237 16.40 -1.36 -8.59
CA GLN A 237 15.22 -0.51 -8.37
C GLN A 237 15.56 0.77 -7.60
N TRP A 238 16.48 0.72 -6.63
CA TRP A 238 16.99 1.92 -5.96
C TRP A 238 17.74 2.85 -6.93
N GLU A 239 18.58 2.30 -7.80
CA GLU A 239 19.28 3.09 -8.82
C GLU A 239 18.28 3.78 -9.75
N LYS A 240 17.24 3.06 -10.18
CA LYS A 240 16.16 3.61 -11.00
C LYS A 240 15.40 4.73 -10.28
N LEU A 241 15.09 4.57 -9.00
CA LEU A 241 14.42 5.60 -8.19
C LEU A 241 15.24 6.88 -8.15
N ILE A 242 16.53 6.78 -7.79
CA ILE A 242 17.43 7.94 -7.72
C ILE A 242 17.58 8.61 -9.09
N SER A 243 17.66 7.83 -10.18
CA SER A 243 17.70 8.36 -11.55
C SER A 243 16.44 9.16 -11.89
N LYS A 244 15.24 8.66 -11.54
CA LYS A 244 13.97 9.36 -11.73
C LYS A 244 13.94 10.69 -10.95
N MET A 245 14.30 10.67 -9.66
CA MET A 245 14.36 11.86 -8.81
C MET A 245 15.32 12.92 -9.39
N THR A 246 16.50 12.49 -9.86
CA THR A 246 17.48 13.37 -10.50
C THR A 246 16.94 13.96 -11.81
N SER A 247 16.28 13.15 -12.64
CA SER A 247 15.76 13.57 -13.96
C SER A 247 14.65 14.63 -13.84
N ARG A 248 13.82 14.58 -12.77
CA ARG A 248 12.81 15.60 -12.51
C ARG A 248 13.33 16.83 -11.76
N ASN A 249 14.63 16.90 -11.51
CA ASN A 249 15.26 17.93 -10.68
C ASN A 249 14.65 18.01 -9.25
N ALA A 250 14.50 16.86 -8.61
CA ALA A 250 14.10 16.79 -7.21
C ALA A 250 15.02 17.64 -6.34
N GLU A 251 14.49 18.20 -5.25
CA GLU A 251 15.28 18.95 -4.29
C GLU A 251 16.41 18.08 -3.73
N ASP A 252 17.57 18.67 -3.51
CA ASP A 252 18.75 17.94 -3.01
C ASP A 252 18.47 17.19 -1.72
N ILE A 253 17.65 17.77 -0.83
CA ILE A 253 17.24 17.16 0.42
C ILE A 253 16.38 15.89 0.20
N GLU A 254 15.53 15.86 -0.82
CA GLU A 254 14.72 14.67 -1.14
C GLU A 254 15.62 13.50 -1.58
N ILE A 255 16.61 13.79 -2.44
CA ILE A 255 17.56 12.78 -2.93
C ILE A 255 18.45 12.29 -1.78
N GLU A 256 18.90 13.19 -0.89
CA GLU A 256 19.70 12.82 0.27
C GLU A 256 18.93 11.90 1.23
N ILE A 257 17.66 12.20 1.51
CA ILE A 257 16.78 11.34 2.31
C ILE A 257 16.66 9.95 1.66
N ALA A 258 16.40 9.87 0.36
CA ALA A 258 16.29 8.59 -0.34
C ALA A 258 17.61 7.78 -0.30
N LEU A 259 18.76 8.44 -0.44
CA LEU A 259 20.07 7.78 -0.33
C LEU A 259 20.35 7.27 1.08
N ASN A 260 19.97 8.03 2.11
CA ASN A 260 20.12 7.63 3.51
C ASN A 260 19.20 6.41 3.82
N GLU A 261 17.96 6.43 3.38
CA GLU A 261 17.05 5.28 3.52
C GLU A 261 17.59 4.04 2.79
N LYS A 262 18.09 4.18 1.57
CA LYS A 262 18.76 3.09 0.84
C LYS A 262 19.90 2.48 1.68
N GLU A 263 20.76 3.32 2.26
CA GLU A 263 21.88 2.84 3.05
C GLU A 263 21.45 2.10 4.32
N ILE A 264 20.47 2.63 5.06
CA ILE A 264 19.93 2.00 6.27
C ILE A 264 19.34 0.63 5.94
N LEU A 265 18.51 0.55 4.89
CA LEU A 265 17.84 -0.69 4.51
C LEU A 265 18.83 -1.74 4.02
N ILE A 266 19.85 -1.35 3.25
CA ILE A 266 20.89 -2.25 2.76
C ILE A 266 21.77 -2.80 3.88
N LYS A 267 22.10 -1.98 4.89
CA LYS A 267 22.89 -2.43 6.06
C LYS A 267 22.16 -3.49 6.88
N ASN A 268 20.83 -3.45 6.91
CA ASN A 268 20.01 -4.40 7.64
C ASN A 268 19.79 -5.73 6.90
N ILE A 269 20.21 -5.80 5.62
CA ILE A 269 20.10 -7.04 4.82
C ILE A 269 21.34 -7.91 5.09
N THR A 270 21.15 -8.96 5.87
CA THR A 270 22.17 -9.97 6.08
C THR A 270 22.26 -10.89 4.87
N ILE A 271 23.38 -10.85 4.16
CA ILE A 271 23.66 -11.75 3.03
C ILE A 271 25.04 -12.35 3.23
N GLU A 272 25.11 -13.66 3.32
CA GLU A 272 26.37 -14.43 3.34
C GLU A 272 27.03 -14.55 1.96
N ASN A 273 26.68 -13.67 0.97
CA ASN A 273 27.19 -13.78 -0.39
C ASN A 273 28.32 -12.75 -0.68
N PRO A 274 29.57 -13.18 -0.91
CA PRO A 274 30.72 -12.30 -1.15
C PRO A 274 30.56 -11.36 -2.36
N GLU A 275 29.84 -11.79 -3.43
CA GLU A 275 29.62 -10.94 -4.62
C GLU A 275 28.66 -9.77 -4.32
N VAL A 276 27.67 -10.01 -3.47
CA VAL A 276 26.76 -8.97 -3.03
C VAL A 276 27.48 -7.94 -2.19
N ASN A 277 28.36 -8.38 -1.27
CA ASN A 277 29.20 -7.48 -0.48
C ASN A 277 30.13 -6.63 -1.36
N LYS A 278 30.61 -7.15 -2.49
CA LYS A 278 31.42 -6.40 -3.45
C LYS A 278 30.62 -5.32 -4.17
N LYS A 279 29.32 -5.60 -4.49
CA LYS A 279 28.41 -4.63 -5.10
C LYS A 279 28.05 -3.52 -4.11
N LEU A 280 27.80 -3.86 -2.86
CA LEU A 280 27.55 -2.90 -1.76
C LEU A 280 28.71 -1.89 -1.58
N LYS A 281 29.96 -2.39 -1.59
CA LYS A 281 31.16 -1.52 -1.50
C LYS A 281 31.26 -0.57 -2.69
N ARG A 282 30.90 -1.00 -3.91
CA ARG A 282 30.87 -0.12 -5.09
C ARG A 282 29.82 0.96 -4.97
N GLU A 283 28.63 0.64 -4.52
CA GLU A 283 27.53 1.60 -4.36
C GLU A 283 27.78 2.63 -3.28
N SER A 284 28.41 2.24 -2.15
CA SER A 284 28.89 3.20 -1.13
C SER A 284 29.88 4.19 -1.72
N SER A 285 30.82 3.71 -2.56
CA SER A 285 31.81 4.54 -3.26
C SER A 285 31.17 5.49 -4.28
N GLU A 286 30.12 5.07 -4.98
CA GLU A 286 29.38 5.91 -5.94
C GLU A 286 28.57 7.00 -5.24
N LYS A 287 27.98 6.70 -4.08
CA LYS A 287 27.29 7.68 -3.23
C LYS A 287 28.26 8.77 -2.76
N GLU A 288 29.43 8.38 -2.26
CA GLU A 288 30.47 9.33 -1.85
C GLU A 288 30.89 10.26 -2.99
N LYS A 289 31.13 9.70 -4.18
CA LYS A 289 31.47 10.46 -5.39
C LYS A 289 30.35 11.42 -5.82
N PHE A 290 29.08 11.01 -5.70
CA PHE A 290 27.93 11.86 -6.02
C PHE A 290 27.80 13.01 -5.04
N LEU A 291 27.90 12.75 -3.74
CA LEU A 291 27.85 13.76 -2.68
C LEU A 291 29.02 14.75 -2.80
N ASP A 292 30.21 14.26 -3.12
CA ASP A 292 31.40 15.12 -3.34
C ASP A 292 31.25 16.01 -4.59
N LYS A 293 30.69 15.49 -5.68
CA LYS A 293 30.40 16.31 -6.86
C LYS A 293 29.39 17.43 -6.55
N LYS A 294 28.35 17.15 -5.76
CA LYS A 294 27.38 18.16 -5.34
C LYS A 294 27.98 19.21 -4.41
N ARG A 295 28.77 18.78 -3.41
CA ARG A 295 29.48 19.71 -2.51
C ARG A 295 30.40 20.66 -3.27
N LYS A 296 31.11 20.15 -4.29
CA LYS A 296 31.98 20.99 -5.16
C LYS A 296 31.14 21.95 -6.00
N LYS A 297 30.01 21.53 -6.56
CA LYS A 297 29.13 22.40 -7.37
C LYS A 297 28.43 23.48 -6.55
N ASN A 298 28.09 23.21 -5.28
CA ASN A 298 27.49 24.21 -4.39
C ASN A 298 28.55 25.22 -3.92
N LYS A 299 29.76 24.77 -3.60
CA LYS A 299 30.88 25.69 -3.29
C LYS A 299 31.24 26.62 -4.45
N SER A 300 31.23 26.14 -5.70
CA SER A 300 31.49 27.03 -6.85
C SER A 300 30.40 28.10 -7.04
N LYS A 301 29.13 27.75 -6.80
CA LYS A 301 28.01 28.70 -6.87
C LYS A 301 28.01 29.75 -5.72
N GLU A 302 28.56 29.41 -4.56
CA GLU A 302 28.75 30.38 -3.45
C GLU A 302 29.91 31.33 -3.68
N LEU A 303 30.91 30.93 -4.46
CA LEU A 303 32.07 31.76 -4.82
C LEU A 303 31.78 32.68 -6.03
N GLU A 304 30.72 32.44 -6.80
CA GLU A 304 30.27 33.27 -7.93
C GLU A 304 29.17 34.30 -7.52
N ARG A 305 28.77 34.32 -6.25
CA ARG A 305 27.87 35.33 -5.64
C ARG A 305 28.64 36.26 -4.72
#